data_5ad458139fa607cf6e18f98d9ff5ef78
#
_entry.id   5ad458139fa607cf6e18f98d9ff5ef78
#
_cell.length_a   1.000
_cell.length_b   1.000
_cell.length_c   1.000
_cell.angle_alpha   90.00
_cell.angle_beta   90.00
_cell.angle_gamma   90.00
#
_symmetry.space_group_name_H-M   'P 1'
#
loop_
_entity.id
_entity.type
_entity.pdbx_description
1 polymer ?
#
loop_
_entity_poly.entity_id
_entity_poly.type
_entity_poly.pdbx_seq_one_letter_code
_entity_poly.pdbx_strand_id
1 'polypeptide(L)'
;MGEEELSLTGEQVNLSQYVKDEGGIWSLRQIEKVRGWNSIEYGAGLSGKNTPATALSMNRAYIPPAGVAKAHIHVDFDVMVYLLKGSVRHEYGPGCRKSVVHSAGDMFYIEPGLPHEVFNCSDDEWVHAVVARSDASEWQNIVPYDRNSE
;
A
#
# COMPACT_ATOMS: atom_id res chain seq x y z
N MET A 1 0.90 19.76 -10.16
CA MET A 1 0.97 19.20 -8.80
C MET A 1 0.24 17.87 -8.67
N GLY A 2 -0.76 17.62 -9.45
CA GLY A 2 -1.54 16.38 -9.32
C GLY A 2 -0.73 15.11 -9.43
N GLU A 3 0.35 15.14 -10.17
CA GLU A 3 1.21 13.98 -10.38
C GLU A 3 2.27 13.80 -9.30
N GLU A 4 2.44 14.78 -8.43
CA GLU A 4 3.42 14.70 -7.38
C GLU A 4 2.77 14.19 -6.10
N GLU A 5 3.40 13.21 -5.51
CA GLU A 5 2.95 12.63 -4.25
C GLU A 5 3.93 12.96 -3.16
N LEU A 6 3.43 13.52 -2.07
CA LEU A 6 4.24 13.78 -0.90
C LEU A 6 4.08 12.61 0.05
N SER A 7 5.15 11.85 0.21
CA SER A 7 5.16 10.74 1.16
C SER A 7 5.30 11.25 2.59
N LEU A 8 5.04 10.39 3.57
CA LEU A 8 5.25 10.74 4.96
C LEU A 8 6.73 10.93 5.30
N THR A 9 7.62 10.57 4.42
CA THR A 9 9.06 10.85 4.56
C THR A 9 9.43 12.22 4.01
N GLY A 10 8.47 12.95 3.41
CA GLY A 10 8.73 14.24 2.78
C GLY A 10 9.18 14.16 1.34
N GLU A 11 9.32 12.95 0.82
CA GLU A 11 9.77 12.74 -0.55
C GLU A 11 8.61 12.92 -1.53
N GLN A 12 8.86 13.57 -2.66
CA GLN A 12 7.86 13.76 -3.70
C GLN A 12 8.26 12.99 -4.94
N VAL A 13 7.30 12.29 -5.54
CA VAL A 13 7.52 11.52 -6.75
C VAL A 13 6.46 11.89 -7.77
N ASN A 14 6.89 12.29 -8.97
CA ASN A 14 6.00 12.53 -10.09
C ASN A 14 5.89 11.23 -10.87
N LEU A 15 4.76 10.55 -10.74
CA LEU A 15 4.56 9.23 -11.34
C LEU A 15 4.10 9.30 -12.79
N SER A 16 3.55 10.43 -13.24
CA SER A 16 2.97 10.51 -14.59
C SER A 16 4.03 10.34 -15.68
N GLN A 17 5.27 10.73 -15.42
CA GLN A 17 6.34 10.64 -16.42
C GLN A 17 6.73 9.20 -16.76
N TYR A 18 6.31 8.22 -15.95
CA TYR A 18 6.69 6.81 -16.15
C TYR A 18 5.60 6.02 -16.83
N VAL A 19 4.46 6.62 -17.14
CA VAL A 19 3.31 5.92 -17.69
C VAL A 19 3.07 6.42 -19.12
N LYS A 20 2.85 5.46 -20.04
CA LYS A 20 2.61 5.76 -21.43
C LYS A 20 1.24 5.28 -21.86
N ASP A 21 0.48 6.15 -22.52
CA ASP A 21 -0.77 5.78 -23.18
C ASP A 21 -0.45 5.20 -24.55
N GLU A 22 -0.80 3.94 -24.74
CA GLU A 22 -0.51 3.25 -25.99
C GLU A 22 -1.75 3.14 -26.88
N GLY A 23 -2.73 4.01 -26.69
CA GLY A 23 -3.96 4.03 -27.46
C GLY A 23 -5.14 3.47 -26.68
N GLY A 24 -5.26 3.86 -25.42
CA GLY A 24 -6.31 3.38 -24.51
C GLY A 24 -5.83 2.34 -23.53
N ILE A 25 -4.61 1.83 -23.73
CA ILE A 25 -3.93 0.99 -22.73
C ILE A 25 -2.76 1.79 -22.19
N TRP A 26 -2.74 1.98 -20.87
CA TRP A 26 -1.73 2.79 -20.20
C TRP A 26 -0.75 1.86 -19.50
N SER A 27 0.54 2.00 -19.85
CA SER A 27 1.57 1.06 -19.43
C SER A 27 2.58 1.72 -18.52
N LEU A 28 2.89 1.04 -17.42
CA LEU A 28 3.99 1.36 -16.53
C LEU A 28 4.95 0.18 -16.60
N ARG A 29 6.17 0.41 -17.11
CA ARG A 29 7.10 -0.70 -17.33
C ARG A 29 8.19 -0.69 -16.29
N GLN A 30 8.39 -1.78 -15.66
CA GLN A 30 9.52 -2.23 -14.82
C GLN A 30 10.44 -1.13 -14.30
N ILE A 31 9.88 -0.08 -13.72
CA ILE A 31 10.68 0.96 -13.14
C ILE A 31 10.92 0.65 -11.66
N GLU A 32 12.09 1.07 -11.19
CA GLU A 32 12.47 0.85 -9.81
C GLU A 32 12.36 2.12 -8.99
N LYS A 33 11.21 2.80 -9.15
CA LYS A 33 10.91 3.98 -8.35
C LYS A 33 10.13 3.56 -7.12
N VAL A 34 10.65 3.93 -5.97
CA VAL A 34 10.10 3.55 -4.68
C VAL A 34 9.97 4.80 -3.82
N ARG A 35 8.91 4.86 -3.04
CA ARG A 35 8.69 5.91 -2.05
C ARG A 35 8.51 5.27 -0.70
N GLY A 36 9.10 5.88 0.33
CA GLY A 36 8.83 5.49 1.70
C GLY A 36 7.52 6.11 2.18
N TRP A 37 6.72 5.33 2.87
CA TRP A 37 5.51 5.80 3.51
C TRP A 37 5.11 4.83 4.61
N ASN A 38 4.78 5.37 5.78
CA ASN A 38 4.31 4.57 6.92
C ASN A 38 5.27 3.43 7.28
N SER A 39 6.57 3.68 7.19
CA SER A 39 7.66 2.74 7.52
C SER A 39 7.80 1.57 6.55
N ILE A 40 7.14 1.64 5.40
CA ILE A 40 7.32 0.65 4.33
C ILE A 40 7.66 1.39 3.03
N GLU A 41 8.03 0.64 2.01
CA GLU A 41 8.36 1.19 0.70
C GLU A 41 7.29 0.81 -0.30
N TYR A 42 6.90 1.77 -1.13
CA TYR A 42 5.89 1.55 -2.17
C TYR A 42 6.55 1.71 -3.53
N GLY A 43 6.41 0.70 -4.35
CA GLY A 43 6.81 0.80 -5.75
C GLY A 43 5.83 1.66 -6.52
N ALA A 44 6.32 2.31 -7.56
CA ALA A 44 5.46 3.08 -8.46
C ALA A 44 4.34 2.20 -8.98
N GLY A 45 3.16 2.77 -9.13
CA GLY A 45 1.97 2.06 -9.56
C GLY A 45 1.09 2.91 -10.44
N LEU A 46 -0.09 2.37 -10.72
CA LEU A 46 -1.11 3.04 -11.54
C LEU A 46 -2.20 3.58 -10.64
N SER A 47 -2.65 4.81 -10.94
CA SER A 47 -3.70 5.47 -10.17
C SER A 47 -4.37 6.53 -11.04
N GLY A 48 -5.31 7.27 -10.49
CA GLY A 48 -5.88 8.43 -11.14
C GLY A 48 -4.92 9.58 -11.31
N LYS A 49 -3.74 9.51 -10.71
CA LYS A 49 -2.73 10.55 -10.82
C LYS A 49 -1.88 10.41 -12.07
N ASN A 50 -1.82 9.23 -12.66
CA ASN A 50 -1.01 8.98 -13.85
C ASN A 50 -1.77 8.23 -14.95
N THR A 51 -3.06 7.98 -14.75
CA THR A 51 -3.96 7.40 -15.74
C THR A 51 -5.32 8.09 -15.62
N PRO A 52 -6.26 7.86 -16.56
CA PRO A 52 -7.63 8.34 -16.42
C PRO A 52 -8.49 7.54 -15.44
N ALA A 53 -7.90 6.63 -14.67
CA ALA A 53 -8.67 5.80 -13.74
C ALA A 53 -9.42 6.65 -12.72
N THR A 54 -10.67 6.30 -12.46
CA THR A 54 -11.52 7.03 -11.52
C THR A 54 -11.91 6.19 -10.30
N ALA A 55 -11.66 4.88 -10.33
CA ALA A 55 -12.23 3.96 -9.35
C ALA A 55 -11.18 3.11 -8.62
N LEU A 56 -9.97 3.01 -9.13
CA LEU A 56 -8.99 2.14 -8.48
C LEU A 56 -7.54 2.57 -8.71
N SER A 57 -6.69 2.05 -7.85
CA SER A 57 -5.24 2.20 -7.99
C SER A 57 -4.57 0.88 -7.63
N MET A 58 -3.36 0.69 -8.12
CA MET A 58 -2.58 -0.53 -7.86
C MET A 58 -1.12 -0.15 -7.74
N ASN A 59 -0.46 -0.72 -6.73
CA ASN A 59 0.98 -0.51 -6.56
C ASN A 59 1.60 -1.73 -5.90
N ARG A 60 2.93 -1.74 -5.87
CA ARG A 60 3.67 -2.74 -5.11
C ARG A 60 4.03 -2.17 -3.75
N ALA A 61 4.15 -3.04 -2.76
CA ALA A 61 4.56 -2.66 -1.41
C ALA A 61 5.67 -3.59 -0.94
N TYR A 62 6.62 -3.03 -0.23
CA TYR A 62 7.78 -3.74 0.28
C TYR A 62 7.94 -3.41 1.76
N ILE A 63 8.04 -4.43 2.59
CA ILE A 63 8.28 -4.23 4.02
C ILE A 63 9.65 -4.81 4.34
N PRO A 64 10.57 -3.99 4.86
CA PRO A 64 11.90 -4.48 5.18
C PRO A 64 11.90 -5.50 6.30
N PRO A 65 12.98 -6.26 6.46
CA PRO A 65 13.10 -7.19 7.58
C PRO A 65 12.80 -6.51 8.92
N ALA A 66 12.01 -7.17 9.74
CA ALA A 66 11.53 -6.67 11.03
C ALA A 66 10.70 -5.37 10.90
N GLY A 67 10.31 -5.01 9.67
CA GLY A 67 9.58 -3.77 9.42
C GLY A 67 8.12 -3.84 9.84
N VAL A 68 7.53 -2.67 10.01
CA VAL A 68 6.15 -2.51 10.46
C VAL A 68 5.49 -1.42 9.63
N ALA A 69 4.32 -1.73 9.06
CA ALA A 69 3.42 -0.71 8.55
C ALA A 69 2.53 -0.30 9.72
N LYS A 70 2.77 0.90 10.23
CA LYS A 70 2.14 1.35 11.49
C LYS A 70 0.63 1.39 11.39
N ALA A 71 -0.02 1.27 12.54
CA ALA A 71 -1.48 1.18 12.63
C ALA A 71 -2.17 2.32 11.90
N HIS A 72 -3.14 1.97 11.06
CA HIS A 72 -3.86 2.94 10.24
C HIS A 72 -5.24 2.39 9.86
N ILE A 73 -6.04 3.27 9.24
CA ILE A 73 -7.39 2.97 8.78
C ILE A 73 -7.50 3.46 7.33
N HIS A 74 -8.14 2.65 6.48
CA HIS A 74 -8.54 3.07 5.14
C HIS A 74 -9.95 3.66 5.20
N VAL A 75 -10.08 4.93 4.80
CA VAL A 75 -11.35 5.64 4.91
C VAL A 75 -12.15 5.48 3.62
N ASP A 76 -13.24 4.74 3.69
CA ASP A 76 -14.24 4.60 2.63
C ASP A 76 -13.74 3.94 1.35
N PHE A 77 -12.71 3.08 1.43
CA PHE A 77 -12.30 2.31 0.24
C PHE A 77 -11.86 0.91 0.63
N ASP A 78 -11.95 0.02 -0.35
CA ASP A 78 -11.55 -1.38 -0.21
C ASP A 78 -10.08 -1.56 -0.55
N VAL A 79 -9.44 -2.53 0.09
CA VAL A 79 -8.07 -2.93 -0.22
C VAL A 79 -8.01 -4.43 -0.36
N MET A 80 -7.38 -4.88 -1.44
CA MET A 80 -7.03 -6.28 -1.63
C MET A 80 -5.54 -6.39 -1.86
N VAL A 81 -4.94 -7.44 -1.33
CA VAL A 81 -3.50 -7.64 -1.38
C VAL A 81 -3.20 -9.06 -1.81
N TYR A 82 -2.21 -9.20 -2.69
CA TYR A 82 -1.63 -10.48 -3.05
C TYR A 82 -0.17 -10.49 -2.60
N LEU A 83 0.18 -11.43 -1.71
CA LEU A 83 1.55 -11.57 -1.24
C LEU A 83 2.35 -12.36 -2.25
N LEU A 84 3.42 -11.75 -2.77
CA LEU A 84 4.33 -12.40 -3.70
C LEU A 84 5.49 -13.06 -2.97
N LYS A 85 5.93 -12.49 -1.85
CA LYS A 85 7.09 -12.99 -1.11
C LYS A 85 6.95 -12.62 0.36
N GLY A 86 7.34 -13.56 1.22
CA GLY A 86 7.39 -13.31 2.66
C GLY A 86 6.09 -13.65 3.37
N SER A 87 6.04 -13.32 4.64
CA SER A 87 4.87 -13.51 5.49
C SER A 87 4.63 -12.27 6.32
N VAL A 88 3.37 -11.94 6.53
CA VAL A 88 2.97 -10.80 7.36
C VAL A 88 2.02 -11.25 8.44
N ARG A 89 2.12 -10.58 9.60
CA ARG A 89 1.13 -10.69 10.66
C ARG A 89 0.37 -9.38 10.71
N HIS A 90 -0.96 -9.47 10.58
CA HIS A 90 -1.84 -8.33 10.82
C HIS A 90 -2.30 -8.39 12.26
N GLU A 91 -2.19 -7.26 12.96
CA GLU A 91 -2.91 -7.04 14.20
C GLU A 91 -4.01 -6.03 13.88
N TYR A 92 -5.25 -6.37 14.18
CA TYR A 92 -6.38 -5.63 13.63
C TYR A 92 -7.58 -5.61 14.58
N GLY A 93 -8.56 -4.78 14.20
CA GLY A 93 -9.75 -4.56 15.00
C GLY A 93 -9.52 -3.51 16.09
N PRO A 94 -10.50 -3.24 16.95
CA PRO A 94 -10.35 -2.25 18.01
C PRO A 94 -9.11 -2.53 18.87
N GLY A 95 -8.23 -1.53 18.98
CA GLY A 95 -6.96 -1.67 19.68
C GLY A 95 -5.98 -2.62 19.04
N CYS A 96 -6.27 -3.08 17.82
CA CYS A 96 -5.43 -4.05 17.10
C CYS A 96 -5.17 -5.33 17.90
N ARG A 97 -6.20 -5.85 18.56
CA ARG A 97 -6.05 -6.98 19.50
C ARG A 97 -6.20 -8.35 18.86
N LYS A 98 -6.73 -8.41 17.64
CA LYS A 98 -6.83 -9.67 16.89
C LYS A 98 -5.61 -9.82 16.00
N SER A 99 -5.31 -11.05 15.61
CA SER A 99 -4.11 -11.33 14.82
C SER A 99 -4.37 -12.41 13.78
N VAL A 100 -3.79 -12.24 12.59
CA VAL A 100 -3.82 -13.25 11.53
C VAL A 100 -2.52 -13.16 10.74
N VAL A 101 -2.04 -14.30 10.24
CA VAL A 101 -0.81 -14.37 9.45
C VAL A 101 -1.15 -14.83 8.04
N HIS A 102 -0.56 -14.16 7.06
CA HIS A 102 -0.62 -14.54 5.65
C HIS A 102 0.78 -14.73 5.11
N SER A 103 0.92 -15.64 4.15
CA SER A 103 2.21 -15.98 3.54
C SER A 103 2.15 -15.87 2.03
N ALA A 104 3.30 -15.93 1.39
CA ALA A 104 3.41 -15.83 -0.08
C ALA A 104 2.41 -16.77 -0.76
N GLY A 105 1.68 -16.24 -1.72
CA GLY A 105 0.62 -16.93 -2.42
C GLY A 105 -0.77 -16.66 -1.88
N ASP A 106 -0.88 -16.10 -0.69
CA ASP A 106 -2.18 -15.76 -0.11
C ASP A 106 -2.69 -14.43 -0.65
N MET A 107 -4.00 -14.32 -0.69
CA MET A 107 -4.70 -13.05 -0.93
C MET A 107 -5.53 -12.71 0.28
N PHE A 108 -5.68 -11.41 0.54
CA PHE A 108 -6.55 -10.99 1.62
C PHE A 108 -7.22 -9.66 1.31
N TYR A 109 -8.33 -9.42 1.99
CA TYR A 109 -9.14 -8.23 1.83
C TYR A 109 -9.20 -7.51 3.16
N ILE A 110 -9.06 -6.19 3.13
CA ILE A 110 -9.14 -5.35 4.32
C ILE A 110 -10.33 -4.42 4.16
N GLU A 111 -11.29 -4.51 5.09
CA GLU A 111 -12.49 -3.68 5.06
C GLU A 111 -12.17 -2.21 5.32
N PRO A 112 -12.95 -1.29 4.71
CA PRO A 112 -12.85 0.13 5.08
C PRO A 112 -13.13 0.31 6.56
N GLY A 113 -12.38 1.22 7.19
CA GLY A 113 -12.59 1.55 8.59
C GLY A 113 -11.97 0.59 9.60
N LEU A 114 -11.38 -0.51 9.13
CA LEU A 114 -10.78 -1.49 10.03
C LEU A 114 -9.38 -1.03 10.45
N PRO A 115 -9.15 -0.79 11.75
CA PRO A 115 -7.79 -0.50 12.22
C PRO A 115 -6.90 -1.72 12.07
N HIS A 116 -5.70 -1.52 11.54
CA HIS A 116 -4.76 -2.65 11.39
C HIS A 116 -3.33 -2.14 11.37
N GLU A 117 -2.44 -3.01 11.81
CA GLU A 117 -1.00 -2.81 11.80
C GLU A 117 -0.37 -4.06 11.22
N VAL A 118 0.65 -3.90 10.36
CA VAL A 118 1.21 -5.02 9.59
C VAL A 118 2.67 -5.19 9.95
N PHE A 119 3.04 -6.41 10.32
CA PHE A 119 4.39 -6.75 10.72
C PHE A 119 4.99 -7.75 9.73
N ASN A 120 6.21 -7.50 9.29
CA ASN A 120 6.98 -8.52 8.61
C ASN A 120 7.35 -9.60 9.62
N CYS A 121 7.01 -10.86 9.35
CA CYS A 121 7.30 -11.96 10.26
C CYS A 121 8.78 -12.34 10.29
N SER A 122 9.58 -11.84 9.35
CA SER A 122 11.00 -12.19 9.23
C SER A 122 11.87 -11.02 9.64
N ASP A 123 13.02 -11.31 10.25
CA ASP A 123 14.02 -10.31 10.58
C ASP A 123 15.19 -10.29 9.57
N ASP A 124 15.12 -11.10 8.50
CA ASP A 124 16.18 -11.13 7.49
C ASP A 124 15.66 -11.14 6.05
N GLU A 125 14.35 -11.20 5.81
CA GLU A 125 13.79 -11.21 4.47
C GLU A 125 12.77 -10.10 4.29
N TRP A 126 12.68 -9.60 3.04
CA TRP A 126 11.69 -8.59 2.64
C TRP A 126 10.35 -9.23 2.34
N VAL A 127 9.28 -8.50 2.62
CA VAL A 127 7.95 -8.81 2.12
C VAL A 127 7.74 -8.05 0.82
N HIS A 128 7.13 -8.69 -0.17
CA HIS A 128 6.78 -8.08 -1.44
C HIS A 128 5.32 -8.41 -1.76
N ALA A 129 4.53 -7.39 -2.01
CA ALA A 129 3.10 -7.53 -2.23
C ALA A 129 2.62 -6.63 -3.37
N VAL A 130 1.48 -7.01 -3.95
CA VAL A 130 0.71 -6.17 -4.87
C VAL A 130 -0.53 -5.72 -4.12
N VAL A 131 -0.81 -4.43 -4.15
CA VAL A 131 -1.91 -3.81 -3.42
C VAL A 131 -2.85 -3.16 -4.42
N ALA A 132 -4.13 -3.50 -4.35
CA ALA A 132 -5.18 -2.91 -5.16
C ALA A 132 -6.18 -2.19 -4.24
N ARG A 133 -6.58 -0.98 -4.62
CA ARG A 133 -7.50 -0.15 -3.85
C ARG A 133 -8.64 0.33 -4.72
N SER A 134 -9.82 0.42 -4.15
CA SER A 134 -10.96 1.07 -4.81
C SER A 134 -10.93 2.59 -4.60
N ASP A 135 -9.75 3.17 -4.72
CA ASP A 135 -9.49 4.60 -4.53
C ASP A 135 -8.41 5.01 -5.51
N ALA A 136 -8.76 5.86 -6.47
CA ALA A 136 -7.82 6.29 -7.50
C ALA A 136 -6.81 7.30 -6.98
N SER A 137 -6.99 7.83 -5.78
CA SER A 137 -6.09 8.84 -5.21
C SER A 137 -4.83 8.26 -4.55
N GLU A 138 -4.68 6.96 -4.56
CA GLU A 138 -3.61 6.24 -3.89
C GLU A 138 -3.84 6.20 -2.37
N TRP A 139 -3.11 6.97 -1.56
CA TRP A 139 -3.20 6.86 -0.10
C TRP A 139 -3.69 8.11 0.62
N GLN A 140 -4.37 8.99 -0.08
CA GLN A 140 -4.85 10.23 0.55
C GLN A 140 -5.95 9.99 1.57
N ASN A 141 -6.63 8.85 1.50
CA ASN A 141 -7.69 8.50 2.44
C ASN A 141 -7.23 7.44 3.46
N ILE A 142 -5.94 7.42 3.77
CA ILE A 142 -5.39 6.57 4.81
C ILE A 142 -5.02 7.47 5.99
N VAL A 143 -5.52 7.13 7.18
CA VAL A 143 -5.27 7.93 8.38
C VAL A 143 -4.61 7.09 9.47
N PRO A 144 -3.71 7.68 10.26
CA PRO A 144 -3.10 6.97 11.38
C PRO A 144 -4.14 6.56 12.42
N TYR A 145 -3.89 5.46 13.09
CA TYR A 145 -4.75 4.97 14.15
C TYR A 145 -3.92 4.80 15.43
N ASP A 146 -4.41 5.35 16.54
CA ASP A 146 -3.78 5.17 17.83
C ASP A 146 -4.37 3.92 18.50
N ARG A 147 -3.63 2.81 18.44
CA ARG A 147 -4.10 1.54 18.99
C ARG A 147 -4.21 1.53 20.51
N ASN A 148 -3.67 2.54 21.17
CA ASN A 148 -3.79 2.69 22.62
C ASN A 148 -5.00 3.49 23.05
N SER A 149 -5.79 4.00 22.09
CA SER A 149 -6.96 4.83 22.38
C SER A 149 -8.21 4.02 22.72
N GLU A 150 -8.17 2.70 22.59
CA GLU A 150 -9.33 1.82 22.84
C GLU A 150 -9.02 0.67 23.79
#